data_1ce2a4bc31b9ff599bec8f02b3cb6eaa
#
_entry.id   1ce2a4bc31b9ff599bec8f02b3cb6eaa
#
_cell.length_a   1.000
_cell.length_b   1.000
_cell.length_c   1.000
_cell.angle_alpha   90.00
_cell.angle_beta   90.00
_cell.angle_gamma   90.00
#
_symmetry.space_group_name_H-M   'P 1'
#
loop_
_entity.id
_entity.type
_entity.pdbx_description
1 polymer ?
#
loop_
_entity_poly.entity_id
_entity_poly.type
_entity_poly.pdbx_seq_one_letter_code
_entity_poly.pdbx_strand_id
1 'polypeptide(L)'
;MTAPNAITNFQDAYVKKTIDTLNDLPNVLWIVSEEAPIKSTWWNNHFISLVREYEKGKRFRHPIGYGTLEKPSDSILYNSDADWVAPWAWVSPTRSCGTGNPACKVNVNDSDHSYFGMWNDTPQKNRNYAWENFMTGNQVLFMDPYVVYYPRQKRNMSLSPVNGISSNPDPRWENFRNNLGYICRYSRKLNLANVTPRSSLCSTQYCLAQTPSVGAEYLVYAPAGGPIKIDLSAMPSSRMLAVEWFNPATGATISQSPITAGSSSHSFSPPFSGDAVLYVVDTAGHKSRMQ
;
A
#
# COMPACT_ATOMS: atom_id res chain seq x y z
N MET A 1 7.31 10.01 32.74
CA MET A 1 5.92 10.30 32.30
C MET A 1 5.48 11.55 33.05
N THR A 2 5.22 12.65 32.35
CA THR A 2 4.56 13.81 32.95
C THR A 2 3.11 13.43 33.23
N ALA A 3 2.62 13.76 34.44
CA ALA A 3 1.22 13.52 34.79
C ALA A 3 0.28 14.21 33.78
N PRO A 4 -0.90 13.62 33.49
CA PRO A 4 -1.89 14.26 32.64
C PRO A 4 -2.21 15.66 33.17
N ASN A 5 -2.05 16.67 32.32
CA ASN A 5 -2.43 18.03 32.64
C ASN A 5 -3.86 18.32 32.15
N ALA A 6 -4.42 19.49 32.46
CA ALA A 6 -5.77 19.85 32.03
C ALA A 6 -5.97 19.78 30.53
N ILE A 7 -4.91 20.04 29.72
CA ILE A 7 -4.96 19.96 28.26
C ILE A 7 -5.09 18.49 27.83
N THR A 8 -4.28 17.60 28.36
CA THR A 8 -4.34 16.16 28.04
C THR A 8 -5.70 15.57 28.42
N ASN A 9 -6.24 15.92 29.58
CA ASN A 9 -7.59 15.48 29.99
C ASN A 9 -8.68 15.94 29.02
N PHE A 10 -8.57 17.15 28.51
CA PHE A 10 -9.50 17.68 27.50
C PHE A 10 -9.35 16.91 26.17
N GLN A 11 -8.12 16.64 25.75
CA GLN A 11 -7.84 15.84 24.56
C GLN A 11 -8.37 14.41 24.70
N ASP A 12 -8.20 13.78 25.86
CA ASP A 12 -8.75 12.46 26.16
C ASP A 12 -10.28 12.44 26.00
N ALA A 13 -10.95 13.46 26.54
CA ALA A 13 -12.42 13.57 26.42
C ALA A 13 -12.84 13.74 24.96
N TYR A 14 -12.09 14.53 24.18
CA TYR A 14 -12.34 14.73 22.76
C TYR A 14 -12.17 13.42 21.96
N VAL A 15 -11.08 12.69 22.19
CA VAL A 15 -10.82 11.40 21.51
C VAL A 15 -11.92 10.40 21.85
N LYS A 16 -12.31 10.27 23.13
CA LYS A 16 -13.40 9.37 23.53
C LYS A 16 -14.71 9.74 22.84
N LYS A 17 -15.03 11.05 22.78
CA LYS A 17 -16.24 11.52 22.07
C LYS A 17 -16.20 11.21 20.59
N THR A 18 -15.04 11.33 19.94
CA THR A 18 -14.85 10.98 18.54
C THR A 18 -15.10 9.50 18.31
N ILE A 19 -14.54 8.64 19.17
CA ILE A 19 -14.76 7.20 19.13
C ILE A 19 -16.25 6.88 19.31
N ASP A 20 -16.90 7.47 20.32
CA ASP A 20 -18.34 7.26 20.57
C ASP A 20 -19.21 7.62 19.37
N THR A 21 -18.77 8.61 18.58
CA THR A 21 -19.51 9.07 17.41
C THR A 21 -19.33 8.18 16.19
N LEU A 22 -18.16 7.56 16.03
CA LEU A 22 -17.77 6.87 14.79
C LEU A 22 -17.64 5.35 14.96
N ASN A 23 -17.70 4.81 16.18
CA ASN A 23 -17.41 3.39 16.41
C ASN A 23 -18.39 2.42 15.74
N ASP A 24 -19.57 2.86 15.36
CA ASP A 24 -20.52 2.01 14.61
C ASP A 24 -20.16 1.82 13.13
N LEU A 25 -19.17 2.53 12.63
CA LEU A 25 -18.71 2.47 11.25
C LEU A 25 -17.52 1.48 11.13
N PRO A 26 -17.66 0.36 10.42
CA PRO A 26 -16.60 -0.67 10.38
C PRO A 26 -15.38 -0.31 9.52
N ASN A 27 -15.43 0.79 8.78
CA ASN A 27 -14.41 1.22 7.82
C ASN A 27 -13.56 2.41 8.31
N VAL A 28 -13.45 2.59 9.62
CA VAL A 28 -12.61 3.63 10.22
C VAL A 28 -11.20 3.11 10.44
N LEU A 29 -10.21 3.95 10.12
CA LEU A 29 -8.82 3.80 10.52
C LEU A 29 -8.44 5.02 11.36
N TRP A 30 -7.91 4.79 12.56
CA TRP A 30 -7.43 5.86 13.41
C TRP A 30 -5.98 6.21 13.08
N ILE A 31 -5.64 7.48 13.10
CA ILE A 31 -4.26 7.97 13.21
C ILE A 31 -4.21 9.01 14.30
N VAL A 32 -3.22 8.90 15.19
CA VAL A 32 -3.15 9.79 16.36
C VAL A 32 -2.80 11.20 15.96
N SER A 33 -1.86 11.33 15.05
CA SER A 33 -1.40 12.62 14.55
C SER A 33 -0.77 12.45 13.18
N GLU A 34 -0.94 13.46 12.37
CA GLU A 34 -0.17 13.74 11.17
C GLU A 34 1.12 14.45 11.58
N GLU A 35 2.23 14.18 10.91
CA GLU A 35 3.49 14.92 11.06
C GLU A 35 3.96 15.17 12.50
N ALA A 36 3.73 14.24 13.42
CA ALA A 36 4.16 14.42 14.80
C ALA A 36 5.70 14.38 14.94
N PRO A 37 6.30 15.36 15.64
CA PRO A 37 7.74 15.34 15.90
C PRO A 37 8.11 14.20 16.86
N ILE A 38 9.33 13.65 16.75
CA ILE A 38 9.82 12.54 17.58
C ILE A 38 9.70 12.83 19.07
N LYS A 39 9.93 14.08 19.48
CA LYS A 39 9.78 14.50 20.89
C LYS A 39 8.36 14.33 21.42
N SER A 40 7.36 14.12 20.58
CA SER A 40 5.97 13.86 20.96
C SER A 40 5.67 12.35 21.10
N THR A 41 6.65 11.47 21.06
CA THR A 41 6.47 10.01 21.12
C THR A 41 5.65 9.58 22.35
N TRP A 42 5.87 10.17 23.52
CA TRP A 42 5.08 9.88 24.71
C TRP A 42 3.59 10.18 24.52
N TRP A 43 3.29 11.28 23.86
CA TRP A 43 1.93 11.74 23.57
C TRP A 43 1.24 10.81 22.57
N ASN A 44 1.92 10.43 21.49
CA ASN A 44 1.41 9.45 20.53
C ASN A 44 1.09 8.11 21.20
N ASN A 45 2.01 7.59 22.00
CA ASN A 45 1.80 6.33 22.72
C ASN A 45 0.65 6.41 23.74
N HIS A 46 0.48 7.58 24.39
CA HIS A 46 -0.66 7.79 25.27
C HIS A 46 -1.98 7.64 24.51
N PHE A 47 -2.14 8.29 23.35
CA PHE A 47 -3.39 8.21 22.58
C PHE A 47 -3.60 6.86 21.90
N ILE A 48 -2.55 6.19 21.45
CA ILE A 48 -2.67 4.82 20.96
C ILE A 48 -3.24 3.92 22.06
N SER A 49 -2.69 4.03 23.28
CA SER A 49 -3.16 3.25 24.42
C SER A 49 -4.60 3.63 24.81
N LEU A 50 -4.93 4.92 24.82
CA LEU A 50 -6.27 5.41 25.13
C LEU A 50 -7.33 4.85 24.19
N VAL A 51 -7.10 4.93 22.87
CA VAL A 51 -8.02 4.40 21.85
C VAL A 51 -8.21 2.91 22.03
N ARG A 52 -7.10 2.15 22.16
CA ARG A 52 -7.15 0.69 22.34
C ARG A 52 -7.94 0.28 23.58
N GLU A 53 -7.69 0.94 24.71
CA GLU A 53 -8.40 0.64 25.95
C GLU A 53 -9.87 1.03 25.89
N TYR A 54 -10.15 2.19 25.32
CA TYR A 54 -11.53 2.69 25.25
C TYR A 54 -12.42 1.87 24.32
N GLU A 55 -11.84 1.38 23.19
CA GLU A 55 -12.56 0.54 22.25
C GLU A 55 -12.76 -0.91 22.72
N LYS A 56 -12.12 -1.36 23.82
CA LYS A 56 -12.38 -2.69 24.38
C LYS A 56 -13.85 -2.92 24.74
N GLY A 57 -14.54 -1.87 25.15
CA GLY A 57 -15.97 -1.88 25.51
C GLY A 57 -16.90 -1.48 24.37
N LYS A 58 -16.41 -1.29 23.15
CA LYS A 58 -17.17 -0.84 21.98
C LYS A 58 -17.46 -1.98 21.01
N ARG A 59 -18.35 -1.68 20.04
CA ARG A 59 -18.73 -2.64 19.00
C ARG A 59 -17.57 -3.06 18.12
N PHE A 60 -16.76 -2.10 17.69
CA PHE A 60 -15.60 -2.35 16.86
C PHE A 60 -14.30 -1.94 17.54
N ARG A 61 -13.24 -2.64 17.23
CA ARG A 61 -11.86 -2.24 17.50
C ARG A 61 -11.21 -1.89 16.19
N HIS A 62 -10.97 -0.61 15.99
CA HIS A 62 -10.40 -0.11 14.74
C HIS A 62 -8.89 -0.11 14.79
N PRO A 63 -8.23 -0.39 13.64
CA PRO A 63 -6.79 -0.25 13.56
C PRO A 63 -6.35 1.19 13.82
N ILE A 64 -5.30 1.36 14.63
CA ILE A 64 -4.74 2.65 14.95
C ILE A 64 -3.32 2.79 14.43
N GLY A 65 -3.02 3.92 13.80
CA GLY A 65 -1.76 4.27 13.17
C GLY A 65 -0.93 5.27 13.94
N TYR A 66 0.36 5.25 13.61
CA TYR A 66 1.34 6.21 14.09
C TYR A 66 2.08 6.86 12.90
N GLY A 67 1.84 8.17 12.71
CA GLY A 67 2.55 9.01 11.73
C GLY A 67 3.63 9.86 12.37
N THR A 68 4.67 10.23 11.60
CA THR A 68 5.77 11.10 12.09
C THR A 68 6.21 12.08 11.02
N LEU A 69 6.58 13.30 11.48
CA LEU A 69 7.16 14.35 10.65
C LEU A 69 8.66 14.15 10.37
N GLU A 70 9.34 13.47 11.25
CA GLU A 70 10.80 13.29 11.19
C GLU A 70 11.11 11.83 10.89
N LYS A 71 12.27 11.58 10.28
CA LYS A 71 12.76 10.22 10.09
C LYS A 71 13.13 9.61 11.46
N PRO A 72 12.19 8.95 12.14
CA PRO A 72 12.49 8.35 13.43
C PRO A 72 13.40 7.16 13.22
N SER A 73 14.06 6.74 14.29
CA SER A 73 14.59 5.39 14.31
C SER A 73 13.42 4.42 14.09
N ASP A 74 13.62 3.42 13.26
CA ASP A 74 12.63 2.38 13.01
C ASP A 74 12.04 1.79 14.31
N SER A 75 12.84 1.76 15.38
CA SER A 75 12.41 1.30 16.69
C SER A 75 11.23 2.08 17.28
N ILE A 76 11.12 3.38 17.07
CA ILE A 76 10.00 4.19 17.59
C ILE A 76 8.69 3.77 16.94
N LEU A 77 8.66 3.62 15.62
CA LEU A 77 7.46 3.26 14.88
C LEU A 77 7.09 1.79 15.09
N TYR A 78 8.06 0.90 14.83
CA TYR A 78 7.77 -0.53 14.75
C TYR A 78 7.64 -1.21 16.11
N ASN A 79 8.21 -0.62 17.18
CA ASN A 79 8.01 -1.10 18.56
C ASN A 79 6.83 -0.40 19.28
N SER A 80 6.14 0.55 18.64
CA SER A 80 4.93 1.13 19.21
C SER A 80 3.78 0.11 19.25
N ASP A 81 2.73 0.41 20.00
CA ASP A 81 1.50 -0.40 20.00
C ASP A 81 0.55 -0.10 18.83
N ALA A 82 0.95 0.71 17.86
CA ALA A 82 0.15 0.98 16.66
C ALA A 82 0.01 -0.27 15.78
N ASP A 83 -1.11 -0.42 15.09
CA ASP A 83 -1.34 -1.53 14.14
C ASP A 83 -0.68 -1.26 12.79
N TRP A 84 -0.59 -0.02 12.41
CA TRP A 84 0.02 0.43 11.17
C TRP A 84 0.84 1.71 11.40
N VAL A 85 1.74 2.02 10.49
CA VAL A 85 2.62 3.19 10.59
C VAL A 85 2.66 3.97 9.29
N ALA A 86 2.72 5.29 9.42
CA ALA A 86 2.99 6.21 8.32
C ALA A 86 4.38 6.82 8.55
N PRO A 87 5.44 6.16 8.03
CA PRO A 87 6.81 6.65 8.20
C PRO A 87 7.03 7.86 7.28
N TRP A 88 7.97 8.73 7.69
CA TRP A 88 8.43 9.79 6.80
C TRP A 88 8.97 9.24 5.48
N ALA A 89 8.77 9.94 4.44
CA ALA A 89 8.89 9.69 3.01
C ALA A 89 10.02 8.82 2.45
N TRP A 90 11.01 8.56 3.19
CA TRP A 90 12.20 7.90 2.67
C TRP A 90 12.32 6.44 3.06
N VAL A 91 11.25 5.85 3.52
CA VAL A 91 11.25 4.40 3.73
C VAL A 91 11.16 3.76 2.36
N SER A 92 12.31 3.24 1.94
CA SER A 92 12.40 2.43 0.74
C SER A 92 11.26 1.40 0.71
N PRO A 93 10.55 1.24 -0.42
CA PRO A 93 9.57 0.18 -0.59
C PRO A 93 10.14 -1.24 -0.38
N THR A 94 11.43 -1.39 -0.12
CA THR A 94 12.12 -2.66 0.08
C THR A 94 11.91 -3.30 1.45
N ARG A 95 11.18 -2.70 2.38
CA ARG A 95 10.80 -3.37 3.62
C ARG A 95 9.66 -4.35 3.40
N SER A 96 10.02 -5.53 2.94
CA SER A 96 9.11 -6.65 2.98
C SER A 96 8.88 -7.05 4.43
N CYS A 97 7.66 -6.94 4.90
CA CYS A 97 7.24 -7.61 6.10
C CYS A 97 7.13 -9.10 5.80
N GLY A 98 8.23 -9.81 5.96
CA GLY A 98 8.20 -11.27 5.86
C GLY A 98 7.21 -11.87 6.86
N THR A 99 6.48 -12.89 6.44
CA THR A 99 5.60 -13.67 7.32
C THR A 99 6.38 -14.12 8.55
N GLY A 100 5.88 -13.75 9.72
CA GLY A 100 6.44 -14.18 11.01
C GLY A 100 7.31 -13.17 11.74
N ASN A 101 7.51 -11.96 11.24
CA ASN A 101 8.13 -10.90 12.03
C ASN A 101 7.05 -10.08 12.77
N PRO A 102 6.87 -10.28 14.09
CA PRO A 102 5.87 -9.54 14.87
C PRO A 102 6.12 -8.03 14.94
N ALA A 103 7.34 -7.58 14.63
CA ALA A 103 7.67 -6.16 14.53
C ALA A 103 7.26 -5.54 13.20
N CYS A 104 6.72 -6.33 12.28
CA CYS A 104 6.36 -5.86 10.96
C CYS A 104 4.93 -5.33 10.94
N LYS A 105 4.80 -4.02 10.91
CA LYS A 105 3.53 -3.32 10.78
C LYS A 105 3.23 -3.01 9.32
N VAL A 106 1.94 -2.84 9.01
CA VAL A 106 1.55 -2.31 7.71
C VAL A 106 2.08 -0.89 7.58
N ASN A 107 2.83 -0.64 6.51
CA ASN A 107 3.27 0.70 6.16
C ASN A 107 2.23 1.36 5.26
N VAL A 108 1.84 2.57 5.62
CA VAL A 108 1.06 3.45 4.77
C VAL A 108 1.96 4.61 4.36
N ASN A 109 2.37 4.62 3.10
CA ASN A 109 3.22 5.67 2.56
C ASN A 109 2.37 6.83 2.09
N ASP A 110 2.49 7.96 2.76
CA ASP A 110 1.81 9.17 2.38
C ASP A 110 2.48 9.79 1.16
N SER A 111 1.69 10.20 0.19
CA SER A 111 2.21 10.70 -1.08
C SER A 111 2.78 12.10 -0.98
N ASP A 112 2.34 12.92 -0.02
CA ASP A 112 2.91 14.25 0.16
C ASP A 112 4.28 14.20 0.82
N HIS A 113 4.57 13.17 1.57
CA HIS A 113 5.89 12.93 2.15
C HIS A 113 6.87 12.23 1.20
N SER A 114 6.39 11.33 0.35
CA SER A 114 7.22 10.52 -0.54
C SER A 114 7.22 11.00 -1.97
N TYR A 115 6.32 11.88 -2.29
CA TYR A 115 6.00 12.20 -3.65
C TYR A 115 6.26 13.66 -3.97
N PHE A 116 7.51 13.99 -3.88
CA PHE A 116 7.90 15.35 -4.07
C PHE A 116 8.37 15.68 -5.41
N GLY A 117 8.57 14.69 -6.23
CA GLY A 117 8.65 14.80 -7.66
C GLY A 117 7.28 15.07 -8.31
N MET A 118 6.21 15.16 -7.52
CA MET A 118 4.84 15.37 -7.97
C MET A 118 4.68 16.31 -9.13
N TRP A 119 5.49 17.33 -9.16
CA TRP A 119 5.42 18.39 -10.13
C TRP A 119 6.16 18.11 -11.43
N ASN A 120 7.05 17.10 -11.42
CA ASN A 120 7.94 16.75 -12.53
C ASN A 120 7.88 15.30 -12.93
N ASP A 121 7.12 14.49 -12.21
CA ASP A 121 7.13 13.07 -12.45
C ASP A 121 6.30 12.70 -13.66
N THR A 122 6.83 11.74 -14.39
CA THR A 122 6.14 11.16 -15.52
C THR A 122 5.01 10.25 -15.05
N PRO A 123 3.97 10.01 -15.88
CA PRO A 123 2.94 9.03 -15.54
C PRO A 123 3.50 7.64 -15.19
N GLN A 124 4.62 7.26 -15.79
CA GLN A 124 5.30 5.99 -15.46
C GLN A 124 5.85 5.99 -14.04
N LYS A 125 6.53 7.05 -13.60
CA LYS A 125 7.01 7.14 -12.22
C LYS A 125 5.89 7.05 -11.20
N ASN A 126 4.75 7.68 -11.49
CA ASN A 126 3.57 7.59 -10.65
C ASN A 126 3.05 6.16 -10.55
N ARG A 127 2.97 5.45 -11.67
CA ARG A 127 2.61 4.04 -11.68
C ARG A 127 3.60 3.19 -10.91
N ASN A 128 4.90 3.43 -11.13
CA ASN A 128 5.96 2.73 -10.39
C ASN A 128 5.75 2.90 -8.89
N TYR A 129 5.56 4.14 -8.41
CA TYR A 129 5.31 4.39 -7.00
C TYR A 129 4.13 3.57 -6.45
N ALA A 130 2.99 3.57 -7.15
CA ALA A 130 1.83 2.82 -6.71
C ALA A 130 2.07 1.29 -6.67
N TRP A 131 2.58 0.74 -7.77
CA TRP A 131 2.77 -0.71 -7.89
C TRP A 131 3.91 -1.24 -7.02
N GLU A 132 5.03 -0.53 -6.95
CA GLU A 132 6.17 -0.92 -6.11
C GLU A 132 5.78 -0.97 -4.62
N ASN A 133 5.02 0.03 -4.14
CA ASN A 133 4.47 -0.01 -2.78
C ASN A 133 3.59 -1.24 -2.56
N PHE A 134 2.65 -1.49 -3.44
CA PHE A 134 1.75 -2.63 -3.30
C PHE A 134 2.52 -3.97 -3.32
N MET A 135 3.47 -4.14 -4.25
CA MET A 135 4.28 -5.37 -4.37
C MET A 135 5.21 -5.62 -3.18
N THR A 136 5.53 -4.60 -2.42
CA THR A 136 6.36 -4.71 -1.21
C THR A 136 5.56 -4.77 0.08
N GLY A 137 4.22 -4.85 -0.03
CA GLY A 137 3.33 -4.94 1.13
C GLY A 137 3.01 -3.60 1.80
N ASN A 138 3.40 -2.49 1.17
CA ASN A 138 3.07 -1.16 1.62
C ASN A 138 1.74 -0.70 1.01
N GLN A 139 1.07 0.24 1.67
CA GLN A 139 -0.12 0.90 1.16
C GLN A 139 0.21 2.34 0.80
N VAL A 140 -0.54 2.91 -0.14
CA VAL A 140 -0.39 4.31 -0.54
C VAL A 140 -1.57 5.10 0.00
N LEU A 141 -1.29 6.14 0.78
CA LEU A 141 -2.24 7.20 1.07
C LEU A 141 -1.98 8.32 0.06
N PHE A 142 -2.91 8.51 -0.85
CA PHE A 142 -2.77 9.52 -1.90
C PHE A 142 -3.42 10.83 -1.49
N MET A 143 -2.60 11.85 -1.20
CA MET A 143 -3.06 13.22 -1.04
C MET A 143 -3.42 13.79 -2.43
N ASP A 144 -4.62 13.47 -2.88
CA ASP A 144 -5.09 13.81 -4.23
C ASP A 144 -5.39 15.30 -4.37
N PRO A 145 -4.64 16.05 -5.21
CA PRO A 145 -4.95 17.45 -5.48
C PRO A 145 -6.12 17.59 -6.45
N TYR A 146 -7.21 16.88 -6.20
CA TYR A 146 -8.34 16.70 -7.09
C TYR A 146 -8.94 18.00 -7.62
N VAL A 147 -9.02 19.01 -6.78
CA VAL A 147 -9.66 20.31 -7.11
C VAL A 147 -8.69 21.49 -7.06
N VAL A 148 -7.41 21.24 -6.88
CA VAL A 148 -6.44 22.32 -6.70
C VAL A 148 -5.39 22.26 -7.79
N TYR A 149 -5.45 23.23 -8.67
CA TYR A 149 -4.41 23.50 -9.63
C TYR A 149 -3.37 24.44 -9.01
N TYR A 150 -2.16 23.94 -8.76
CA TYR A 150 -1.01 24.78 -8.40
C TYR A 150 -0.18 25.05 -9.65
N PRO A 151 -0.19 26.27 -10.19
CA PRO A 151 0.79 26.62 -11.19
C PRO A 151 2.18 26.60 -10.55
N ARG A 152 3.08 25.92 -11.17
CA ARG A 152 4.44 25.57 -10.76
C ARG A 152 5.32 26.74 -10.31
N GLN A 153 4.93 27.98 -10.51
CA GLN A 153 5.81 29.14 -10.41
C GLN A 153 5.82 29.85 -9.07
N LYS A 154 5.01 29.44 -8.09
CA LYS A 154 5.02 30.11 -6.81
C LYS A 154 5.12 29.09 -5.67
N ARG A 155 6.31 29.03 -5.07
CA ARG A 155 6.59 28.38 -3.80
C ARG A 155 5.79 28.95 -2.61
N ASN A 156 4.88 29.84 -2.83
CA ASN A 156 3.93 30.28 -1.84
C ASN A 156 2.73 29.36 -1.94
N MET A 157 2.72 28.35 -1.11
CA MET A 157 1.55 27.53 -0.83
C MET A 157 0.49 28.39 -0.12
N SER A 158 -0.03 29.35 -0.83
CA SER A 158 -1.28 29.96 -0.43
C SER A 158 -2.36 28.96 -0.82
N LEU A 159 -2.92 28.30 0.17
CA LEU A 159 -4.20 27.58 0.07
C LEU A 159 -5.35 28.53 -0.18
N SER A 160 -5.15 29.57 -0.97
CA SER A 160 -6.26 30.38 -1.45
C SER A 160 -7.20 29.45 -2.19
N PRO A 161 -8.47 29.38 -1.80
CA PRO A 161 -9.49 28.82 -2.67
C PRO A 161 -9.40 29.64 -3.97
N VAL A 162 -8.79 29.04 -4.96
CA VAL A 162 -8.64 29.67 -6.26
C VAL A 162 -10.04 29.92 -6.77
N ASN A 163 -10.33 31.15 -7.13
CA ASN A 163 -11.47 31.48 -7.94
C ASN A 163 -11.41 30.62 -9.20
N GLY A 164 -12.19 29.56 -9.23
CA GLY A 164 -12.16 28.55 -10.28
C GLY A 164 -11.75 27.19 -9.74
N ILE A 165 -12.48 26.66 -8.76
CA ILE A 165 -12.53 25.22 -8.54
C ILE A 165 -12.97 24.61 -9.86
N SER A 166 -12.02 24.02 -10.58
CA SER A 166 -12.35 23.22 -11.74
C SER A 166 -13.24 22.08 -11.22
N SER A 167 -14.44 21.95 -11.76
CA SER A 167 -15.31 20.81 -11.47
C SER A 167 -14.72 19.49 -11.99
N ASN A 168 -13.63 19.55 -12.71
CA ASN A 168 -12.93 18.41 -13.28
C ASN A 168 -11.66 18.14 -12.49
N PRO A 169 -11.39 16.86 -12.17
CA PRO A 169 -10.14 16.44 -11.56
C PRO A 169 -8.94 16.80 -12.45
N ASP A 170 -7.82 17.12 -11.84
CA ASP A 170 -6.60 17.42 -12.58
C ASP A 170 -6.18 16.19 -13.41
N PRO A 171 -6.16 16.29 -14.75
CA PRO A 171 -5.91 15.13 -15.63
C PRO A 171 -4.50 14.55 -15.49
N ARG A 172 -3.54 15.32 -14.92
CA ARG A 172 -2.18 14.83 -14.67
C ARG A 172 -2.15 13.66 -13.71
N TRP A 173 -3.16 13.59 -12.82
CA TRP A 173 -3.28 12.55 -11.80
C TRP A 173 -4.19 11.39 -12.21
N GLU A 174 -4.88 11.51 -13.33
CA GLU A 174 -5.83 10.50 -13.79
C GLU A 174 -5.18 9.12 -13.92
N ASN A 175 -3.98 9.07 -14.49
CA ASN A 175 -3.24 7.82 -14.63
C ASN A 175 -2.90 7.20 -13.26
N PHE A 176 -2.58 8.02 -12.26
CA PHE A 176 -2.29 7.54 -10.90
C PHE A 176 -3.55 7.03 -10.21
N ARG A 177 -4.66 7.79 -10.25
CA ARG A 177 -5.97 7.37 -9.72
C ARG A 177 -6.41 6.04 -10.32
N ASN A 178 -6.30 5.91 -11.64
CA ASN A 178 -6.64 4.67 -12.33
C ASN A 178 -5.78 3.50 -11.83
N ASN A 179 -4.49 3.69 -11.62
CA ASN A 179 -3.62 2.64 -11.12
C ASN A 179 -3.91 2.23 -9.67
N LEU A 180 -4.30 3.15 -8.81
CA LEU A 180 -4.82 2.79 -7.48
C LEU A 180 -6.09 1.93 -7.59
N GLY A 181 -6.98 2.26 -8.53
CA GLY A 181 -8.16 1.45 -8.85
C GLY A 181 -7.79 0.06 -9.41
N TYR A 182 -6.76 -0.03 -10.25
CA TYR A 182 -6.27 -1.31 -10.78
C TYR A 182 -5.63 -2.17 -9.68
N ILE A 183 -4.85 -1.57 -8.78
CA ILE A 183 -4.30 -2.24 -7.60
C ILE A 183 -5.45 -2.79 -6.73
N CYS A 184 -6.49 -2.00 -6.48
CA CYS A 184 -7.67 -2.45 -5.75
C CYS A 184 -8.36 -3.64 -6.45
N ARG A 185 -8.43 -3.67 -7.78
CA ARG A 185 -8.94 -4.82 -8.54
C ARG A 185 -8.08 -6.07 -8.34
N TYR A 186 -6.75 -5.94 -8.41
CA TYR A 186 -5.84 -7.07 -8.17
C TYR A 186 -5.84 -7.51 -6.72
N SER A 187 -5.97 -6.61 -5.76
CA SER A 187 -6.07 -6.96 -4.35
C SER A 187 -7.29 -7.85 -4.05
N ARG A 188 -8.40 -7.64 -4.75
CA ARG A 188 -9.60 -8.49 -4.65
C ARG A 188 -9.45 -9.83 -5.37
N LYS A 189 -8.60 -9.89 -6.40
CA LYS A 189 -8.31 -11.10 -7.16
C LYS A 189 -7.35 -12.03 -6.41
N LEU A 190 -6.39 -11.44 -5.69
CA LEU A 190 -5.41 -12.14 -4.87
C LEU A 190 -5.99 -12.69 -3.57
N ASN A 191 -5.39 -13.76 -3.07
CA ASN A 191 -5.60 -14.18 -1.69
C ASN A 191 -4.70 -13.37 -0.75
N LEU A 192 -5.10 -12.13 -0.46
CA LEU A 192 -4.30 -11.21 0.35
C LEU A 192 -3.95 -11.74 1.75
N ALA A 193 -4.71 -12.69 2.27
CA ALA A 193 -4.39 -13.32 3.55
C ALA A 193 -3.14 -14.22 3.49
N ASN A 194 -2.78 -14.69 2.30
CA ASN A 194 -1.73 -15.69 2.11
C ASN A 194 -0.57 -15.21 1.23
N VAL A 195 -0.81 -14.24 0.33
CA VAL A 195 0.30 -13.69 -0.48
C VAL A 195 1.15 -12.76 0.37
N THR A 196 2.45 -12.85 0.18
CA THR A 196 3.43 -11.99 0.85
C THR A 196 4.47 -11.50 -0.15
N PRO A 197 5.16 -10.39 0.13
CA PRO A 197 6.31 -9.97 -0.67
C PRO A 197 7.38 -11.05 -0.71
N ARG A 198 7.75 -11.47 -1.92
CA ARG A 198 8.70 -12.56 -2.20
C ARG A 198 9.68 -12.13 -3.30
N SER A 199 10.44 -11.08 -3.03
CA SER A 199 11.36 -10.46 -4.00
C SER A 199 12.33 -11.43 -4.66
N SER A 200 12.76 -12.48 -3.95
CA SER A 200 13.68 -13.49 -4.47
C SER A 200 13.07 -14.42 -5.51
N LEU A 201 11.74 -14.48 -5.62
CA LEU A 201 11.07 -15.37 -6.58
C LEU A 201 11.00 -14.81 -8.00
N CYS A 202 11.34 -13.53 -8.21
CA CYS A 202 11.29 -12.95 -9.53
C CYS A 202 12.49 -12.04 -9.85
N SER A 203 12.78 -11.87 -11.13
CA SER A 203 13.91 -11.05 -11.60
C SER A 203 13.73 -9.55 -11.36
N THR A 204 12.51 -9.08 -11.16
CA THR A 204 12.20 -7.66 -10.98
C THR A 204 12.24 -7.21 -9.52
N GLN A 205 12.31 -8.14 -8.57
CA GLN A 205 12.22 -7.94 -7.12
C GLN A 205 10.85 -7.48 -6.60
N TYR A 206 9.89 -7.20 -7.48
CA TYR A 206 8.53 -6.78 -7.13
C TYR A 206 7.56 -7.94 -7.34
N CYS A 207 7.43 -8.80 -6.34
CA CYS A 207 6.63 -10.01 -6.40
C CYS A 207 5.83 -10.20 -5.11
N LEU A 208 4.51 -10.30 -5.23
CA LEU A 208 3.62 -10.86 -4.22
C LEU A 208 3.32 -12.30 -4.59
N ALA A 209 3.56 -13.24 -3.71
CA ALA A 209 3.30 -14.64 -4.00
C ALA A 209 2.89 -15.46 -2.78
N GLN A 210 2.12 -16.51 -3.05
CA GLN A 210 1.97 -17.68 -2.20
C GLN A 210 2.34 -18.92 -3.02
N THR A 211 3.02 -19.88 -2.39
CA THR A 211 3.57 -21.04 -3.07
C THR A 211 3.16 -22.36 -2.42
N PRO A 212 1.87 -22.59 -2.10
CA PRO A 212 1.42 -23.90 -1.65
C PRO A 212 1.44 -24.90 -2.81
N SER A 213 1.39 -26.19 -2.49
CA SER A 213 1.36 -27.24 -3.51
C SER A 213 0.11 -27.18 -4.41
N VAL A 214 -0.96 -26.53 -3.97
CA VAL A 214 -2.20 -26.26 -4.72
C VAL A 214 -2.61 -24.83 -4.52
N GLY A 215 -2.97 -24.15 -5.61
CA GLY A 215 -3.44 -22.77 -5.56
C GLY A 215 -2.33 -21.74 -5.42
N ALA A 216 -1.13 -22.02 -5.91
CA ALA A 216 -0.05 -21.05 -5.98
C ALA A 216 -0.45 -19.84 -6.84
N GLU A 217 0.04 -18.68 -6.44
CA GLU A 217 -0.37 -17.41 -7.00
C GLU A 217 0.81 -16.44 -6.96
N TYR A 218 1.06 -15.78 -8.08
CA TYR A 218 2.13 -14.81 -8.25
C TYR A 218 1.59 -13.56 -8.93
N LEU A 219 1.84 -12.41 -8.35
CA LEU A 219 1.65 -11.12 -8.98
C LEU A 219 3.00 -10.42 -9.02
N VAL A 220 3.48 -10.09 -10.21
CA VAL A 220 4.82 -9.53 -10.44
C VAL A 220 4.71 -8.23 -11.21
N TYR A 221 5.42 -7.20 -10.76
CA TYR A 221 5.53 -5.92 -11.45
C TYR A 221 6.92 -5.74 -12.06
N ALA A 222 6.96 -5.31 -13.32
CA ALA A 222 8.17 -4.95 -14.04
C ALA A 222 8.14 -3.44 -14.37
N PRO A 223 8.75 -2.57 -13.54
CA PRO A 223 8.72 -1.12 -13.74
C PRO A 223 9.41 -0.66 -15.03
N ALA A 224 10.41 -1.38 -15.48
CA ALA A 224 11.11 -1.11 -16.75
C ALA A 224 10.55 -1.92 -17.94
N GLY A 225 9.52 -2.75 -17.70
CA GLY A 225 9.07 -3.72 -18.71
C GLY A 225 10.07 -4.82 -18.99
N GLY A 226 9.94 -5.44 -20.17
CA GLY A 226 10.82 -6.52 -20.59
C GLY A 226 10.51 -7.88 -19.95
N PRO A 227 11.34 -8.91 -20.25
CA PRO A 227 11.11 -10.27 -19.78
C PRO A 227 11.21 -10.38 -18.25
N ILE A 228 10.27 -11.11 -17.65
CA ILE A 228 10.23 -11.45 -16.23
C ILE A 228 10.57 -12.93 -16.07
N LYS A 229 11.51 -13.24 -15.17
CA LYS A 229 11.74 -14.62 -14.72
C LYS A 229 11.07 -14.82 -13.37
N ILE A 230 10.33 -15.94 -13.23
CA ILE A 230 9.73 -16.37 -11.97
C ILE A 230 10.29 -17.76 -11.62
N ASP A 231 10.70 -17.93 -10.38
CA ASP A 231 11.07 -19.23 -9.83
C ASP A 231 9.80 -20.01 -9.47
N LEU A 232 9.53 -21.06 -10.21
CA LEU A 232 8.39 -21.97 -10.04
C LEU A 232 8.82 -23.31 -9.41
N SER A 233 10.06 -23.45 -8.95
CA SER A 233 10.62 -24.71 -8.46
C SER A 233 9.88 -25.32 -7.25
N ALA A 234 9.18 -24.47 -6.47
CA ALA A 234 8.35 -24.88 -5.36
C ALA A 234 7.01 -25.53 -5.78
N MET A 235 6.68 -25.48 -7.07
CA MET A 235 5.41 -26.05 -7.57
C MET A 235 5.62 -27.44 -8.15
N PRO A 236 4.60 -28.33 -8.04
CA PRO A 236 4.61 -29.59 -8.78
C PRO A 236 4.70 -29.33 -10.29
N SER A 237 5.61 -30.04 -10.97
CA SER A 237 5.93 -29.81 -12.38
C SER A 237 4.75 -29.97 -13.36
N SER A 238 3.73 -30.75 -12.96
CA SER A 238 2.53 -30.99 -13.78
C SER A 238 1.43 -29.95 -13.63
N ARG A 239 1.60 -28.92 -12.78
CA ARG A 239 0.56 -27.90 -12.56
C ARG A 239 0.40 -27.01 -13.78
N MET A 240 -0.88 -26.79 -14.12
CA MET A 240 -1.26 -25.84 -15.17
C MET A 240 -1.47 -24.46 -14.56
N LEU A 241 -0.80 -23.47 -15.12
CA LEU A 241 -0.84 -22.07 -14.68
C LEU A 241 -1.54 -21.21 -15.72
N ALA A 242 -2.55 -20.49 -15.31
CA ALA A 242 -3.11 -19.40 -16.11
C ALA A 242 -2.18 -18.19 -16.04
N VAL A 243 -2.00 -17.52 -17.16
CA VAL A 243 -1.10 -16.37 -17.34
C VAL A 243 -1.89 -15.19 -17.87
N GLU A 244 -1.78 -14.09 -17.15
CA GLU A 244 -2.45 -12.83 -17.51
C GLU A 244 -1.47 -11.68 -17.42
N TRP A 245 -1.40 -10.88 -18.47
CA TRP A 245 -0.69 -9.63 -18.51
C TRP A 245 -1.63 -8.46 -18.31
N PHE A 246 -1.19 -7.47 -17.59
CA PHE A 246 -1.88 -6.22 -17.41
C PHE A 246 -0.95 -5.05 -17.74
N ASN A 247 -1.44 -4.13 -18.55
CA ASN A 247 -0.74 -2.91 -18.94
C ASN A 247 -1.17 -1.75 -18.04
N PRO A 248 -0.33 -1.30 -17.09
CA PRO A 248 -0.68 -0.21 -16.17
C PRO A 248 -0.89 1.15 -16.86
N ALA A 249 -0.29 1.34 -18.03
CA ALA A 249 -0.43 2.58 -18.78
C ALA A 249 -1.81 2.74 -19.42
N THR A 250 -2.41 1.62 -19.88
CA THR A 250 -3.66 1.62 -20.64
C THR A 250 -4.84 0.98 -19.90
N GLY A 251 -4.57 0.20 -18.84
CA GLY A 251 -5.57 -0.59 -18.14
C GLY A 251 -5.98 -1.89 -18.87
N ALA A 252 -5.33 -2.20 -20.00
CA ALA A 252 -5.65 -3.39 -20.79
C ALA A 252 -5.13 -4.68 -20.13
N THR A 253 -5.93 -5.73 -20.23
CA THR A 253 -5.59 -7.08 -19.77
C THR A 253 -5.50 -8.02 -20.97
N ILE A 254 -4.45 -8.85 -21.01
CA ILE A 254 -4.19 -9.81 -22.07
C ILE A 254 -3.93 -11.18 -21.44
N SER A 255 -4.80 -12.14 -21.71
CA SER A 255 -4.59 -13.52 -21.30
C SER A 255 -3.69 -14.23 -22.32
N GLN A 256 -2.76 -15.04 -21.83
CA GLN A 256 -1.95 -15.94 -22.64
C GLN A 256 -2.42 -17.39 -22.47
N SER A 257 -1.97 -18.25 -23.37
CA SER A 257 -2.19 -19.69 -23.21
C SER A 257 -1.61 -20.18 -21.89
N PRO A 258 -2.33 -21.04 -21.16
CA PRO A 258 -1.80 -21.63 -19.92
C PRO A 258 -0.48 -22.35 -20.18
N ILE A 259 0.37 -22.34 -19.17
CA ILE A 259 1.66 -23.06 -19.20
C ILE A 259 1.69 -24.15 -18.14
N THR A 260 2.57 -25.13 -18.32
CA THR A 260 2.91 -26.09 -17.27
C THR A 260 4.01 -25.50 -16.38
N ALA A 261 3.90 -25.60 -15.08
CA ALA A 261 4.81 -24.98 -14.13
C ALA A 261 6.28 -25.41 -14.35
N GLY A 262 6.51 -26.70 -14.67
CA GLY A 262 7.87 -27.21 -14.72
C GLY A 262 8.53 -27.25 -13.33
N SER A 263 9.83 -27.57 -13.30
CA SER A 263 10.59 -27.68 -12.05
C SER A 263 11.67 -26.61 -11.88
N SER A 264 11.57 -25.50 -12.62
CA SER A 264 12.61 -24.48 -12.70
C SER A 264 12.04 -23.08 -12.91
N SER A 265 12.91 -22.11 -13.08
CA SER A 265 12.51 -20.75 -13.47
C SER A 265 11.88 -20.72 -14.87
N HIS A 266 10.81 -19.96 -15.01
CA HIS A 266 10.14 -19.71 -16.27
C HIS A 266 10.28 -18.22 -16.66
N SER A 267 10.49 -17.98 -17.95
CA SER A 267 10.60 -16.61 -18.48
C SER A 267 9.33 -16.23 -19.22
N PHE A 268 8.77 -15.07 -18.86
CA PHE A 268 7.56 -14.51 -19.44
C PHE A 268 7.89 -13.19 -20.14
N SER A 269 7.40 -13.00 -21.36
CA SER A 269 7.59 -11.75 -22.10
C SER A 269 6.25 -11.02 -22.26
N PRO A 270 6.16 -9.74 -21.85
CA PRO A 270 4.94 -8.97 -22.04
C PRO A 270 4.64 -8.77 -23.51
N PRO A 271 3.36 -8.82 -23.93
CA PRO A 271 2.96 -8.61 -25.32
C PRO A 271 2.86 -7.12 -25.71
N PHE A 272 3.41 -6.24 -24.89
CA PHE A 272 3.45 -4.79 -25.08
C PHE A 272 4.74 -4.21 -24.49
N SER A 273 5.04 -2.95 -24.82
CA SER A 273 6.17 -2.20 -24.27
C SER A 273 5.78 -1.39 -23.03
N GLY A 274 6.79 -0.99 -22.25
CA GLY A 274 6.62 -0.23 -21.01
C GLY A 274 6.46 -1.12 -19.79
N ASP A 275 6.08 -0.50 -18.68
CA ASP A 275 5.85 -1.18 -17.42
C ASP A 275 4.71 -2.21 -17.53
N ALA A 276 4.85 -3.33 -16.83
CA ALA A 276 3.96 -4.47 -16.98
C ALA A 276 3.69 -5.16 -15.63
N VAL A 277 2.46 -5.63 -15.46
CA VAL A 277 2.07 -6.53 -14.37
C VAL A 277 1.79 -7.92 -14.95
N LEU A 278 2.38 -8.92 -14.34
CA LEU A 278 2.17 -10.32 -14.67
C LEU A 278 1.44 -11.01 -13.52
N TYR A 279 0.31 -11.63 -13.81
CA TYR A 279 -0.42 -12.47 -12.87
C TYR A 279 -0.37 -13.92 -13.33
N VAL A 280 0.15 -14.79 -12.48
CA VAL A 280 0.26 -16.24 -12.73
C VAL A 280 -0.43 -16.98 -11.59
N VAL A 281 -1.33 -17.90 -11.92
CA VAL A 281 -2.11 -18.62 -10.92
C VAL A 281 -2.35 -20.07 -11.28
N ASP A 282 -2.24 -20.97 -10.29
CA ASP A 282 -2.60 -22.37 -10.43
C ASP A 282 -4.13 -22.52 -10.69
N THR A 283 -4.46 -23.08 -11.84
CA THR A 283 -5.86 -23.24 -12.28
C THR A 283 -6.67 -24.17 -11.37
N ALA A 284 -6.02 -25.10 -10.66
CA ALA A 284 -6.70 -26.03 -9.75
C ALA A 284 -7.19 -25.36 -8.46
N GLY A 285 -6.47 -24.34 -7.98
CA GLY A 285 -6.83 -23.61 -6.76
C GLY A 285 -7.79 -22.44 -6.99
N HIS A 286 -7.88 -21.96 -8.22
CA HIS A 286 -8.64 -20.74 -8.54
C HIS A 286 -10.15 -20.97 -8.61
N LYS A 287 -10.58 -22.16 -9.03
CA LYS A 287 -12.02 -22.51 -9.15
C LYS A 287 -12.79 -22.50 -7.83
N SER A 288 -12.12 -22.64 -6.70
CA SER A 288 -12.76 -22.65 -5.38
C SER A 288 -13.08 -21.27 -4.81
N ARG A 289 -12.62 -20.18 -5.44
CA ARG A 289 -12.78 -18.81 -4.92
C ARG A 289 -13.83 -17.99 -5.66
N MET A 290 -14.33 -18.49 -6.79
CA MET A 290 -15.40 -17.84 -7.55
C MET A 290 -16.80 -18.33 -7.17
N GLN A 291 -16.92 -19.15 -6.12
CA GLN A 291 -18.15 -19.53 -5.47
C GLN A 291 -18.27 -18.80 -4.14
#